data_6a1258f459e9817cea3fd502e53a3e1a
#
_entry.id   6a1258f459e9817cea3fd502e53a3e1a
#
_cell.length_a   1.000
_cell.length_b   1.000
_cell.length_c   1.000
_cell.angle_alpha   90.00
_cell.angle_beta   90.00
_cell.angle_gamma   90.00
#
_symmetry.space_group_name_H-M   'P 1'
#
loop_
_entity.id
_entity.type
_entity.pdbx_description
1 polymer ?
#
loop_
_entity_poly.entity_id
_entity_poly.type
_entity_poly.pdbx_seq_one_letter_code
_entity_poly.pdbx_strand_id
1 'polypeptide(L)'
;MSESTATPVEITTRPEPGRILLKAPRRGKPPKHLADFDLAGRKEFLTELGHPGFRASQLSTHYFDHLTTDPQRMTDLPAATREEMVAAAMPQLLTEVRTLEADGGDTIKSVYRLFDGALVESVLMRYEHRVTMCISSQAGCGMNCPFCATGQAGLTRNLSTAEIVEQVVAGARRLKSMQGLEQAEHGTEATRPLRVSNIVFMGMGEALANYKAAIGAI
;
A
#
# COMPACT_ATOMS: atom_id res chain seq x y z
N MET A 1 17.50 35.11 19.69
CA MET A 1 17.23 33.80 20.36
C MET A 1 15.74 33.80 20.68
N SER A 2 14.93 33.18 19.84
CA SER A 2 13.48 33.06 20.03
C SER A 2 13.19 31.57 20.30
N GLU A 3 12.83 31.29 21.54
CA GLU A 3 12.40 29.97 21.97
C GLU A 3 11.05 29.63 21.34
N SER A 4 11.04 28.55 20.54
CA SER A 4 9.83 27.93 20.02
C SER A 4 9.19 27.12 21.14
N THR A 5 8.13 27.64 21.75
CA THR A 5 7.29 26.89 22.70
C THR A 5 6.41 25.90 21.93
N ALA A 6 6.84 24.65 21.89
CA ALA A 6 5.98 23.55 21.44
C ALA A 6 4.87 23.31 22.49
N THR A 7 3.62 23.49 22.10
CA THR A 7 2.44 23.20 22.92
C THR A 7 2.38 21.71 23.22
N PRO A 8 2.20 21.28 24.48
CA PRO A 8 2.07 19.86 24.81
C PRO A 8 0.83 19.27 24.14
N VAL A 9 0.99 18.13 23.51
CA VAL A 9 -0.14 17.34 22.99
C VAL A 9 -0.91 16.79 24.18
N GLU A 10 -2.11 17.28 24.42
CA GLU A 10 -3.04 16.75 25.40
C GLU A 10 -3.36 15.29 25.06
N ILE A 11 -2.90 14.37 25.91
CA ILE A 11 -3.27 12.95 25.84
C ILE A 11 -4.71 12.86 26.33
N THR A 12 -5.65 12.87 25.39
CA THR A 12 -7.07 12.67 25.68
C THR A 12 -7.28 11.30 26.33
N THR A 13 -7.92 11.33 27.48
CA THR A 13 -8.34 10.18 28.29
C THR A 13 -8.94 9.05 27.46
N ARG A 14 -8.60 7.80 27.82
CA ARG A 14 -9.15 6.58 27.22
C ARG A 14 -10.69 6.67 27.14
N PRO A 15 -11.29 6.40 25.96
CA PRO A 15 -12.74 6.38 25.85
C PRO A 15 -13.32 5.27 26.72
N GLU A 16 -14.48 5.54 27.31
CA GLU A 16 -15.24 4.55 28.07
C GLU A 16 -15.57 3.31 27.24
N PRO A 17 -15.59 2.10 27.83
CA PRO A 17 -15.95 0.88 27.12
C PRO A 17 -17.30 1.02 26.39
N GLY A 18 -17.33 0.74 25.10
CA GLY A 18 -18.53 0.80 24.27
C GLY A 18 -18.70 2.10 23.46
N ARG A 19 -17.83 3.11 23.59
CA ARG A 19 -17.90 4.33 22.80
C ARG A 19 -16.99 4.21 21.56
N ILE A 20 -17.61 4.06 20.38
CA ILE A 20 -16.89 4.08 19.11
C ILE A 20 -16.51 5.53 18.79
N LEU A 21 -15.21 5.85 18.81
CA LEU A 21 -14.71 7.13 18.35
C LEU A 21 -14.57 7.09 16.83
N LEU A 22 -15.60 7.49 16.10
CA LEU A 22 -15.63 7.56 14.63
C LEU A 22 -14.88 8.78 14.06
N LYS A 23 -14.27 9.61 14.90
CA LYS A 23 -13.52 10.79 14.45
C LYS A 23 -12.06 10.41 14.20
N ALA A 24 -11.74 10.14 12.92
CA ALA A 24 -10.35 10.04 12.50
C ALA A 24 -9.64 11.39 12.77
N PRO A 25 -8.41 11.39 13.31
CA PRO A 25 -7.59 12.58 13.40
C PRO A 25 -7.49 13.23 12.02
N ARG A 26 -7.58 14.57 11.94
CA ARG A 26 -7.37 15.30 10.69
C ARG A 26 -5.88 15.28 10.35
N ARG A 27 -5.42 14.23 9.74
CA ARG A 27 -4.08 14.14 9.12
C ARG A 27 -4.18 14.56 7.66
N GLY A 28 -3.08 15.03 7.08
CA GLY A 28 -3.01 15.37 5.66
C GLY A 28 -3.48 14.21 4.78
N LYS A 29 -3.84 14.50 3.55
CA LYS A 29 -4.15 13.47 2.55
C LYS A 29 -2.83 12.93 1.97
N PRO A 30 -2.75 11.64 1.62
CA PRO A 30 -1.61 11.12 0.86
C PRO A 30 -1.51 11.84 -0.50
N PRO A 31 -0.32 11.88 -1.12
CA PRO A 31 -0.21 12.36 -2.49
C PRO A 31 -1.12 11.55 -3.40
N LYS A 32 -1.72 12.22 -4.40
CA LYS A 32 -2.49 11.54 -5.45
C LYS A 32 -1.59 10.53 -6.18
N HIS A 33 -2.12 9.37 -6.46
CA HIS A 33 -1.39 8.32 -7.15
C HIS A 33 -2.25 7.72 -8.26
N LEU A 34 -1.63 7.23 -9.34
CA LEU A 34 -2.31 6.59 -10.46
C LEU A 34 -3.30 5.49 -10.02
N ALA A 35 -2.96 4.73 -8.99
CA ALA A 35 -3.80 3.65 -8.46
C ALA A 35 -5.00 4.13 -7.62
N ASP A 36 -5.18 5.43 -7.38
CA ASP A 36 -6.39 5.98 -6.76
C ASP A 36 -7.59 6.03 -7.73
N PHE A 37 -7.36 5.80 -9.02
CA PHE A 37 -8.31 6.03 -10.08
C PHE A 37 -8.57 4.76 -10.91
N ASP A 38 -9.77 4.67 -11.49
CA ASP A 38 -10.07 3.76 -12.59
C ASP A 38 -9.37 4.22 -13.90
N LEU A 39 -9.49 3.45 -14.97
CA LEU A 39 -8.79 3.75 -16.23
C LEU A 39 -9.18 5.11 -16.83
N ALA A 40 -10.44 5.53 -16.67
CA ALA A 40 -10.90 6.84 -17.16
C ALA A 40 -10.29 7.96 -16.32
N GLY A 41 -10.38 7.86 -15.00
CA GLY A 41 -9.81 8.81 -14.06
C GLY A 41 -8.28 8.91 -14.15
N ARG A 42 -7.57 7.80 -14.49
CA ARG A 42 -6.12 7.85 -14.76
C ARG A 42 -5.78 8.72 -15.95
N LYS A 43 -6.59 8.68 -17.03
CA LYS A 43 -6.39 9.55 -18.20
C LYS A 43 -6.60 11.02 -17.86
N GLU A 44 -7.64 11.33 -17.09
CA GLU A 44 -7.90 12.68 -16.60
C GLU A 44 -6.76 13.18 -15.69
N PHE A 45 -6.34 12.33 -14.75
CA PHE A 45 -5.23 12.63 -13.84
C PHE A 45 -3.92 12.94 -14.60
N LEU A 46 -3.55 12.15 -15.61
CA LEU A 46 -2.38 12.43 -16.44
C LEU A 46 -2.52 13.75 -17.21
N THR A 47 -3.75 14.07 -17.68
CA THR A 47 -4.03 15.33 -18.37
C THR A 47 -3.90 16.52 -17.39
N GLU A 48 -4.38 16.39 -16.15
CA GLU A 48 -4.17 17.39 -15.08
C GLU A 48 -2.67 17.64 -14.80
N LEU A 49 -1.84 16.61 -14.93
CA LEU A 49 -0.37 16.69 -14.78
C LEU A 49 0.32 17.26 -16.04
N GLY A 50 -0.43 17.66 -17.07
CA GLY A 50 0.14 18.22 -18.31
C GLY A 50 0.65 17.16 -19.32
N HIS A 51 0.28 15.89 -19.14
CA HIS A 51 0.68 14.80 -20.04
C HIS A 51 -0.50 14.27 -20.86
N PRO A 52 -0.26 13.73 -22.08
CA PRO A 52 -1.31 13.11 -22.87
C PRO A 52 -1.98 11.95 -22.13
N GLY A 53 -3.33 11.95 -22.09
CA GLY A 53 -4.11 10.94 -21.33
C GLY A 53 -3.83 9.47 -21.71
N PHE A 54 -3.39 9.20 -22.97
CA PHE A 54 -3.03 7.84 -23.38
C PHE A 54 -1.81 7.26 -22.63
N ARG A 55 -0.95 8.14 -22.04
CA ARG A 55 0.17 7.71 -21.21
C ARG A 55 -0.28 6.97 -19.94
N ALA A 56 -1.53 7.18 -19.51
CA ALA A 56 -2.09 6.46 -18.39
C ALA A 56 -2.08 4.93 -18.61
N SER A 57 -2.33 4.46 -19.82
CA SER A 57 -2.28 3.03 -20.13
C SER A 57 -0.85 2.48 -20.04
N GLN A 58 0.15 3.23 -20.56
CA GLN A 58 1.55 2.83 -20.47
C GLN A 58 2.03 2.76 -19.02
N LEU A 59 1.77 3.81 -18.23
CA LEU A 59 2.10 3.81 -16.79
C LEU A 59 1.36 2.68 -16.03
N SER A 60 0.09 2.42 -16.37
CA SER A 60 -0.66 1.31 -15.77
C SER A 60 -0.01 -0.05 -16.04
N THR A 61 0.41 -0.31 -17.28
CA THR A 61 1.14 -1.54 -17.64
C THR A 61 2.44 -1.67 -16.85
N HIS A 62 3.22 -0.59 -16.74
CA HIS A 62 4.45 -0.63 -15.96
C HIS A 62 4.19 -0.91 -14.47
N TYR A 63 3.18 -0.26 -13.91
CA TYR A 63 2.87 -0.38 -12.50
C TYR A 63 2.24 -1.72 -12.12
N PHE A 64 1.22 -2.17 -12.86
CA PHE A 64 0.43 -3.36 -12.51
C PHE A 64 0.97 -4.66 -13.11
N ASP A 65 1.48 -4.63 -14.34
CA ASP A 65 1.91 -5.85 -15.05
C ASP A 65 3.43 -6.06 -14.89
N HIS A 66 4.21 -5.02 -15.15
CA HIS A 66 5.67 -5.10 -15.01
C HIS A 66 6.13 -4.93 -13.57
N LEU A 67 5.28 -4.44 -12.67
CA LEU A 67 5.52 -4.21 -11.25
C LEU A 67 6.70 -3.27 -10.99
N THR A 68 6.92 -2.28 -11.85
CA THR A 68 8.03 -1.33 -11.75
C THR A 68 7.56 0.12 -11.61
N THR A 69 8.31 0.89 -10.83
CA THR A 69 8.24 2.36 -10.76
C THR A 69 9.55 3.01 -11.16
N ASP A 70 10.50 2.23 -11.70
CA ASP A 70 11.78 2.72 -12.19
C ASP A 70 11.61 3.36 -13.57
N PRO A 71 11.79 4.70 -13.73
CA PRO A 71 11.63 5.38 -14.99
C PRO A 71 12.59 4.86 -16.07
N GLN A 72 13.77 4.39 -15.70
CA GLN A 72 14.77 3.91 -16.65
C GLN A 72 14.33 2.63 -17.38
N ARG A 73 13.42 1.89 -16.79
CA ARG A 73 12.82 0.66 -17.36
C ARG A 73 11.62 0.94 -18.26
N MET A 74 11.12 2.18 -18.31
CA MET A 74 9.92 2.60 -19.06
C MET A 74 10.33 3.24 -20.40
N THR A 75 10.95 2.45 -21.27
CA THR A 75 11.56 2.94 -22.51
C THR A 75 10.55 3.40 -23.57
N ASP A 76 9.28 3.04 -23.45
CA ASP A 76 8.14 3.49 -24.24
C ASP A 76 7.63 4.89 -23.86
N LEU A 77 8.15 5.46 -22.76
CA LEU A 77 7.90 6.84 -22.35
C LEU A 77 9.01 7.77 -22.86
N PRO A 78 8.70 9.05 -23.20
CA PRO A 78 9.71 10.00 -23.68
C PRO A 78 10.80 10.23 -22.62
N ALA A 79 12.06 10.07 -23.01
CA ALA A 79 13.21 10.15 -22.10
C ALA A 79 13.27 11.49 -21.34
N ALA A 80 12.88 12.60 -22.00
CA ALA A 80 12.94 13.93 -21.41
C ALA A 80 11.95 14.18 -20.27
N THR A 81 10.81 13.46 -20.21
CA THR A 81 9.72 13.76 -19.28
C THR A 81 9.34 12.58 -18.41
N ARG A 82 9.91 11.39 -18.65
CA ARG A 82 9.48 10.16 -17.95
C ARG A 82 9.74 10.20 -16.44
N GLU A 83 10.87 10.76 -15.99
CA GLU A 83 11.19 10.85 -14.57
C GLU A 83 10.19 11.73 -13.83
N GLU A 84 9.90 12.92 -14.38
CA GLU A 84 8.92 13.85 -13.83
C GLU A 84 7.52 13.23 -13.83
N MET A 85 7.11 12.62 -14.95
CA MET A 85 5.81 11.96 -15.09
C MET A 85 5.63 10.83 -14.08
N VAL A 86 6.63 9.97 -13.93
CA VAL A 86 6.60 8.84 -12.98
C VAL A 86 6.55 9.36 -11.54
N ALA A 87 7.40 10.35 -11.19
CA ALA A 87 7.42 10.93 -9.85
C ALA A 87 6.08 11.59 -9.48
N ALA A 88 5.44 12.27 -10.44
CA ALA A 88 4.15 12.94 -10.23
C ALA A 88 2.97 11.96 -10.20
N ALA A 89 2.96 10.94 -11.06
CA ALA A 89 1.84 9.99 -11.19
C ALA A 89 1.93 8.80 -10.25
N MET A 90 3.14 8.41 -9.83
CA MET A 90 3.41 7.24 -8.99
C MET A 90 4.38 7.57 -7.85
N PRO A 91 4.05 8.57 -6.99
CA PRO A 91 4.88 8.90 -5.83
C PRO A 91 4.95 7.69 -4.90
N GLN A 92 6.06 7.53 -4.20
CA GLN A 92 6.23 6.45 -3.23
C GLN A 92 5.23 6.61 -2.06
N LEU A 93 4.35 5.64 -1.88
CA LEU A 93 3.31 5.64 -0.84
C LEU A 93 3.75 4.88 0.42
N LEU A 94 4.48 3.79 0.23
CA LEU A 94 4.92 2.88 1.29
C LEU A 94 6.44 2.83 1.36
N THR A 95 6.99 2.99 2.57
CA THR A 95 8.40 2.72 2.86
C THR A 95 8.48 1.52 3.78
N GLU A 96 9.05 0.41 3.31
CA GLU A 96 9.24 -0.76 4.16
C GLU A 96 10.25 -0.44 5.28
N VAL A 97 9.85 -0.66 6.53
CA VAL A 97 10.68 -0.36 7.71
C VAL A 97 11.08 -1.62 8.46
N ARG A 98 10.35 -2.71 8.26
CA ARG A 98 10.65 -4.00 8.88
C ARG A 98 10.00 -5.14 8.11
N THR A 99 10.73 -6.25 8.02
CA THR A 99 10.22 -7.54 7.53
C THR A 99 10.43 -8.60 8.59
N LEU A 100 9.45 -9.48 8.74
CA LEU A 100 9.50 -10.66 9.61
C LEU A 100 9.14 -11.86 8.74
N GLU A 101 9.92 -12.92 8.85
CA GLU A 101 9.73 -14.15 8.09
C GLU A 101 9.42 -15.32 9.02
N ALA A 102 8.57 -16.20 8.57
CA ALA A 102 8.20 -17.45 9.24
C ALA A 102 8.01 -18.56 8.19
N ASP A 103 7.81 -19.78 8.64
CA ASP A 103 7.54 -20.95 7.79
C ASP A 103 8.60 -21.14 6.69
N GLY A 104 9.88 -20.96 7.04
CA GLY A 104 10.98 -21.09 6.06
C GLY A 104 10.97 -20.03 4.95
N GLY A 105 10.35 -18.86 5.18
CA GLY A 105 10.21 -17.78 4.19
C GLY A 105 8.91 -17.80 3.40
N ASP A 106 8.01 -18.75 3.66
CA ASP A 106 6.71 -18.82 3.00
C ASP A 106 5.70 -17.81 3.56
N THR A 107 5.89 -17.35 4.79
CA THR A 107 5.10 -16.29 5.41
C THR A 107 5.98 -15.06 5.68
N ILE A 108 5.65 -13.95 5.05
CA ILE A 108 6.41 -12.69 5.16
C ILE A 108 5.48 -11.58 5.59
N LYS A 109 5.71 -11.04 6.79
CA LYS A 109 5.04 -9.86 7.31
C LYS A 109 5.90 -8.64 7.06
N SER A 110 5.40 -7.68 6.30
CA SER A 110 6.02 -6.38 6.05
C SER A 110 5.33 -5.28 6.84
N VAL A 111 6.12 -4.43 7.48
CA VAL A 111 5.67 -3.20 8.13
C VAL A 111 6.09 -2.03 7.27
N TYR A 112 5.13 -1.21 6.88
CA TYR A 112 5.35 -0.02 6.05
C TYR A 112 5.08 1.26 6.83
N ARG A 113 5.92 2.25 6.58
CA ARG A 113 5.69 3.64 6.98
C ARG A 113 5.02 4.38 5.83
N LEU A 114 3.93 5.07 6.15
CA LEU A 114 3.18 5.94 5.26
C LEU A 114 3.78 7.36 5.26
N PHE A 115 3.32 8.22 4.33
CA PHE A 115 3.80 9.60 4.17
C PHE A 115 3.71 10.45 5.46
N ASP A 116 2.74 10.18 6.32
CA ASP A 116 2.49 10.89 7.58
C ASP A 116 3.14 10.23 8.81
N GLY A 117 3.99 9.21 8.58
CA GLY A 117 4.68 8.46 9.62
C GLY A 117 3.84 7.35 10.26
N ALA A 118 2.54 7.20 9.92
CA ALA A 118 1.74 6.10 10.40
C ALA A 118 2.27 4.76 9.87
N LEU A 119 2.07 3.69 10.63
CA LEU A 119 2.52 2.35 10.25
C LEU A 119 1.32 1.48 9.87
N VAL A 120 1.52 0.66 8.85
CA VAL A 120 0.59 -0.41 8.44
C VAL A 120 1.35 -1.71 8.18
N GLU A 121 0.62 -2.81 8.24
CA GLU A 121 1.17 -4.14 8.04
C GLU A 121 0.49 -4.83 6.89
N SER A 122 1.25 -5.64 6.15
CA SER A 122 0.70 -6.64 5.23
C SER A 122 1.42 -7.96 5.39
N VAL A 123 0.77 -9.06 5.01
CA VAL A 123 1.36 -10.40 5.09
C VAL A 123 1.22 -11.09 3.73
N LEU A 124 2.36 -11.50 3.17
CA LEU A 124 2.44 -12.38 2.02
C LEU A 124 2.54 -13.83 2.53
N MET A 125 1.64 -14.69 2.09
CA MET A 125 1.61 -16.11 2.48
C MET A 125 1.64 -16.97 1.22
N ARG A 126 2.66 -17.80 1.10
CA ARG A 126 2.85 -18.74 -0.02
C ARG A 126 2.41 -20.13 0.43
N TYR A 127 1.46 -20.68 -0.28
CA TYR A 127 1.02 -22.06 -0.13
C TYR A 127 1.39 -22.85 -1.38
N GLU A 128 1.23 -24.15 -1.33
CA GLU A 128 1.54 -25.05 -2.46
C GLU A 128 0.83 -24.63 -3.77
N HIS A 129 -0.45 -24.24 -3.69
CA HIS A 129 -1.28 -23.96 -4.86
C HIS A 129 -1.83 -22.52 -4.92
N ARG A 130 -1.51 -21.66 -3.96
CA ARG A 130 -1.99 -20.28 -3.92
C ARG A 130 -1.01 -19.34 -3.21
N VAL A 131 -1.08 -18.07 -3.57
CA VAL A 131 -0.43 -17.01 -2.82
C VAL A 131 -1.49 -16.03 -2.33
N THR A 132 -1.52 -15.80 -1.03
CA THR A 132 -2.48 -14.90 -0.38
C THR A 132 -1.75 -13.66 0.14
N MET A 133 -2.34 -12.49 -0.13
CA MET A 133 -1.97 -11.24 0.53
C MET A 133 -3.02 -10.84 1.55
N CYS A 134 -2.61 -10.72 2.81
CA CYS A 134 -3.38 -10.06 3.85
C CYS A 134 -2.99 -8.59 3.88
N ILE A 135 -3.96 -7.68 3.67
CA ILE A 135 -3.71 -6.24 3.54
C ILE A 135 -4.50 -5.43 4.55
N SER A 136 -4.00 -4.23 4.84
CA SER A 136 -4.60 -3.26 5.73
C SER A 136 -5.47 -2.26 4.97
N SER A 137 -6.60 -1.86 5.56
CA SER A 137 -7.50 -0.82 5.02
C SER A 137 -7.41 0.50 5.78
N GLN A 138 -6.85 0.50 6.97
CA GLN A 138 -6.68 1.67 7.84
C GLN A 138 -5.33 1.62 8.55
N ALA A 139 -4.79 2.76 8.92
CA ALA A 139 -3.73 2.86 9.91
C ALA A 139 -4.37 2.90 11.31
N GLY A 140 -4.19 1.83 12.09
CA GLY A 140 -4.98 1.57 13.29
C GLY A 140 -6.39 1.06 12.96
N CYS A 141 -7.29 1.03 13.94
CA CYS A 141 -8.68 0.60 13.77
C CYS A 141 -9.58 1.26 14.79
N GLY A 142 -10.72 1.79 14.34
CA GLY A 142 -11.71 2.44 15.20
C GLY A 142 -12.72 1.50 15.87
N MET A 143 -12.70 0.20 15.57
CA MET A 143 -13.68 -0.76 16.09
C MET A 143 -13.46 -1.10 17.56
N ASN A 144 -12.25 -0.86 18.08
CA ASN A 144 -11.91 -1.07 19.49
C ASN A 144 -12.28 -2.47 20.04
N CYS A 145 -12.13 -3.51 19.22
CA CYS A 145 -12.38 -4.89 19.64
C CYS A 145 -11.41 -5.26 20.80
N PRO A 146 -11.89 -5.79 21.93
CA PRO A 146 -11.07 -5.99 23.13
C PRO A 146 -9.98 -7.06 22.95
N PHE A 147 -10.13 -7.95 21.98
CA PHE A 147 -9.17 -9.01 21.65
C PHE A 147 -8.16 -8.61 20.57
N CYS A 148 -8.30 -7.42 19.95
CA CYS A 148 -7.50 -7.00 18.79
C CYS A 148 -6.50 -5.91 19.18
N ALA A 149 -5.20 -6.20 19.05
CA ALA A 149 -4.14 -5.24 19.36
C ALA A 149 -4.24 -3.95 18.53
N THR A 150 -4.58 -4.07 17.24
CA THR A 150 -4.79 -2.92 16.35
C THR A 150 -5.95 -2.03 16.82
N GLY A 151 -7.05 -2.65 17.27
CA GLY A 151 -8.22 -1.93 17.79
C GLY A 151 -7.91 -1.15 19.07
N GLN A 152 -7.06 -1.70 19.93
CA GLN A 152 -6.66 -1.06 21.19
C GLN A 152 -5.82 0.20 20.97
N ALA A 153 -5.06 0.28 19.85
CA ALA A 153 -4.27 1.45 19.49
C ALA A 153 -5.12 2.61 18.93
N GLY A 154 -6.39 2.34 18.61
CA GLY A 154 -7.31 3.31 18.01
C GLY A 154 -7.05 3.56 16.52
N LEU A 155 -7.86 4.43 15.91
CA LEU A 155 -7.78 4.79 14.50
C LEU A 155 -6.86 6.01 14.32
N THR A 156 -5.85 5.85 13.50
CA THR A 156 -5.02 6.98 13.03
C THR A 156 -5.66 7.65 11.83
N ARG A 157 -5.96 6.90 10.75
CA ARG A 157 -6.70 7.35 9.56
C ARG A 157 -7.09 6.20 8.64
N ASN A 158 -7.98 6.48 7.72
CA ASN A 158 -8.25 5.62 6.57
C ASN A 158 -7.08 5.67 5.57
N LEU A 159 -6.80 4.55 4.92
CA LEU A 159 -5.90 4.50 3.77
C LEU A 159 -6.61 5.00 2.50
N SER A 160 -5.85 5.54 1.54
CA SER A 160 -6.34 5.78 0.20
C SER A 160 -6.45 4.46 -0.59
N THR A 161 -7.15 4.51 -1.71
CA THR A 161 -7.22 3.38 -2.66
C THR A 161 -5.81 2.94 -3.07
N ALA A 162 -4.96 3.90 -3.45
CA ALA A 162 -3.59 3.62 -3.86
C ALA A 162 -2.73 3.02 -2.74
N GLU A 163 -2.87 3.47 -1.49
CA GLU A 163 -2.16 2.89 -0.35
C GLU A 163 -2.59 1.43 -0.06
N ILE A 164 -3.85 1.09 -0.33
CA ILE A 164 -4.35 -0.28 -0.24
C ILE A 164 -3.76 -1.13 -1.38
N VAL A 165 -3.86 -0.65 -2.62
CA VAL A 165 -3.35 -1.32 -3.83
C VAL A 165 -1.83 -1.53 -3.76
N GLU A 166 -1.07 -0.52 -3.30
CA GLU A 166 0.39 -0.60 -3.22
C GLU A 166 0.88 -1.73 -2.31
N GLN A 167 0.13 -2.11 -1.27
CA GLN A 167 0.46 -3.28 -0.45
C GLN A 167 0.48 -4.56 -1.30
N VAL A 168 -0.50 -4.72 -2.19
CA VAL A 168 -0.59 -5.87 -3.10
C VAL A 168 0.54 -5.83 -4.13
N VAL A 169 0.80 -4.67 -4.72
CA VAL A 169 1.87 -4.47 -5.71
C VAL A 169 3.24 -4.71 -5.07
N ALA A 170 3.46 -4.25 -3.84
CA ALA A 170 4.70 -4.51 -3.08
C ALA A 170 4.88 -6.01 -2.80
N GLY A 171 3.81 -6.70 -2.40
CA GLY A 171 3.83 -8.16 -2.23
C GLY A 171 4.11 -8.91 -3.52
N ALA A 172 3.52 -8.47 -4.64
CA ALA A 172 3.77 -9.06 -5.95
C ALA A 172 5.21 -8.86 -6.43
N ARG A 173 5.80 -7.67 -6.18
CA ARG A 173 7.23 -7.39 -6.44
C ARG A 173 8.13 -8.32 -5.63
N ARG A 174 7.83 -8.50 -4.35
CA ARG A 174 8.58 -9.40 -3.47
C ARG A 174 8.49 -10.85 -3.96
N LEU A 175 7.29 -11.32 -4.27
CA LEU A 175 7.07 -12.66 -4.81
C LEU A 175 7.90 -12.90 -6.08
N LYS A 176 7.89 -11.95 -7.01
CA LYS A 176 8.69 -12.00 -8.25
C LYS A 176 10.21 -12.04 -7.96
N SER A 177 10.68 -11.29 -6.96
CA SER A 177 12.08 -11.31 -6.54
C SER A 177 12.48 -12.66 -5.95
N MET A 178 11.64 -13.23 -5.07
CA MET A 178 11.87 -14.57 -4.47
C MET A 178 11.99 -15.65 -5.53
N GLN A 179 11.12 -15.64 -6.51
CA GLN A 179 11.13 -16.60 -7.62
C GLN A 179 12.39 -16.47 -8.47
N GLY A 180 12.86 -15.26 -8.73
CA GLY A 180 14.12 -15.04 -9.45
C GLY A 180 15.31 -15.63 -8.70
N LEU A 181 15.33 -15.56 -7.37
CA LEU A 181 16.36 -16.16 -6.53
C LEU A 181 16.27 -17.69 -6.54
N GLU A 182 15.08 -18.28 -6.37
CA GLU A 182 14.85 -19.72 -6.42
C GLU A 182 15.28 -20.33 -7.77
N GLN A 183 14.96 -19.65 -8.88
CA GLN A 183 15.39 -20.08 -10.22
C GLN A 183 16.91 -20.01 -10.41
N ALA A 184 17.55 -18.98 -9.86
CA ALA A 184 19.00 -18.83 -9.93
C ALA A 184 19.76 -19.91 -9.11
N GLU A 185 19.20 -20.32 -7.96
CA GLU A 185 19.81 -21.30 -7.07
C GLU A 185 19.56 -22.76 -7.53
N HIS A 186 18.40 -23.07 -8.06
CA HIS A 186 17.98 -24.45 -8.30
C HIS A 186 17.86 -24.82 -9.79
N GLY A 187 17.92 -23.84 -10.71
CA GLY A 187 17.89 -24.07 -12.17
C GLY A 187 16.62 -24.70 -12.69
N THR A 188 15.54 -24.72 -11.91
CA THR A 188 14.27 -25.38 -12.21
C THR A 188 13.14 -24.38 -12.44
N GLU A 189 12.17 -24.73 -13.29
CA GLU A 189 10.90 -24.01 -13.40
C GLU A 189 10.22 -23.94 -12.02
N ALA A 190 9.68 -22.77 -11.69
CA ALA A 190 8.98 -22.57 -10.43
C ALA A 190 7.78 -23.52 -10.32
N THR A 191 7.82 -24.40 -9.34
CA THR A 191 6.74 -25.39 -9.09
C THR A 191 5.56 -24.78 -8.34
N ARG A 192 5.71 -23.55 -7.80
CA ARG A 192 4.71 -22.84 -7.00
C ARG A 192 4.06 -21.69 -7.78
N PRO A 193 2.86 -21.21 -7.38
CA PRO A 193 2.20 -20.10 -8.05
C PRO A 193 3.06 -18.84 -8.15
N LEU A 194 3.13 -18.28 -9.35
CA LEU A 194 3.97 -17.12 -9.68
C LEU A 194 3.30 -15.76 -9.42
N ARG A 195 2.05 -15.75 -8.96
CA ARG A 195 1.26 -14.53 -8.75
C ARG A 195 0.46 -14.57 -7.47
N VAL A 196 0.19 -13.40 -6.92
CA VAL A 196 -0.84 -13.26 -5.88
C VAL A 196 -2.17 -13.66 -6.48
N SER A 197 -2.80 -14.68 -5.91
CA SER A 197 -4.06 -15.26 -6.40
C SER A 197 -5.24 -15.01 -5.46
N ASN A 198 -4.98 -14.52 -4.25
CA ASN A 198 -5.98 -14.26 -3.25
C ASN A 198 -5.59 -13.04 -2.40
N ILE A 199 -6.55 -12.17 -2.13
CA ILE A 199 -6.35 -10.97 -1.31
C ILE A 199 -7.42 -10.97 -0.22
N VAL A 200 -7.01 -10.71 1.02
CA VAL A 200 -7.91 -10.63 2.17
C VAL A 200 -7.69 -9.36 2.96
N PHE A 201 -8.77 -8.66 3.30
CA PHE A 201 -8.77 -7.48 4.17
C PHE A 201 -8.80 -7.90 5.64
N MET A 202 -7.75 -8.59 6.08
CA MET A 202 -7.62 -9.11 7.46
C MET A 202 -6.39 -8.54 8.17
N GLY A 203 -5.79 -7.49 7.63
CA GLY A 203 -4.72 -6.71 8.25
C GLY A 203 -5.27 -5.68 9.25
N MET A 204 -4.67 -4.49 9.27
CA MET A 204 -5.12 -3.41 10.14
C MET A 204 -6.34 -2.69 9.57
N GLY A 205 -7.32 -2.41 10.45
CA GLY A 205 -8.52 -1.65 10.13
C GLY A 205 -9.73 -2.52 9.81
N GLU A 206 -10.89 -1.85 9.70
CA GLU A 206 -12.15 -2.42 9.25
C GLU A 206 -12.42 -1.92 7.82
N ALA A 207 -12.44 -2.82 6.84
CA ALA A 207 -12.56 -2.44 5.43
C ALA A 207 -13.90 -1.74 5.13
N LEU A 208 -14.99 -2.15 5.78
CA LEU A 208 -16.29 -1.52 5.62
C LEU A 208 -16.36 -0.10 6.23
N ALA A 209 -15.50 0.21 7.20
CA ALA A 209 -15.36 1.58 7.72
C ALA A 209 -14.55 2.49 6.78
N ASN A 210 -13.82 1.90 5.82
CA ASN A 210 -13.14 2.60 4.71
C ASN A 210 -13.69 2.16 3.35
N TYR A 211 -15.01 2.00 3.25
CA TYR A 211 -15.70 1.35 2.15
C TYR A 211 -15.28 1.86 0.75
N LYS A 212 -15.28 3.20 0.55
CA LYS A 212 -14.96 3.77 -0.76
C LYS A 212 -13.57 3.40 -1.26
N ALA A 213 -12.56 3.49 -0.39
CA ALA A 213 -11.20 3.16 -0.78
C ALA A 213 -11.01 1.64 -0.93
N ALA A 214 -11.64 0.84 -0.07
CA ALA A 214 -11.59 -0.61 -0.16
C ALA A 214 -12.23 -1.14 -1.46
N ILE A 215 -13.42 -0.64 -1.83
CA ILE A 215 -14.07 -1.00 -3.10
C ILE A 215 -13.31 -0.46 -4.31
N GLY A 216 -12.74 0.75 -4.22
CA GLY A 216 -11.91 1.29 -5.30
C GLY A 216 -10.60 0.52 -5.53
N ALA A 217 -10.16 -0.29 -4.57
CA ALA A 217 -8.96 -1.12 -4.66
C ALA A 217 -9.23 -2.52 -5.26
N ILE A 218 -10.50 -2.93 -5.42
CA ILE A 218 -10.94 -4.21 -6.00
C ILE A 218 -11.23 -4.07 -7.47
#